data_affeb28e91fb14cf8ff7c1fd358aaf04
#
_entry.id   affeb28e91fb14cf8ff7c1fd358aaf04
#
_cell.length_a   1.000
_cell.length_b   1.000
_cell.length_c   1.000
_cell.angle_alpha   90.00
_cell.angle_beta   90.00
_cell.angle_gamma   90.00
#
_symmetry.space_group_name_H-M   'P 1'
#
loop_
_entity.id
_entity.type
_entity.pdbx_description
1 polymer ?
#
loop_
_entity_poly.entity_id
_entity_poly.type
_entity_poly.pdbx_seq_one_letter_code
_entity_poly.pdbx_strand_id
1 'polypeptide(L)'
;EMCIRDSYTPLEAKVLDMALILHMEHGGGNNSTFTTHVVTSSGTDTYSAIAAALASLKGPKHGGANVKVFYMFEDIKKHIKDWKDDEEIADYLEKILEKQTFDRMGLIYGMGHAVYTISDPRQIILKGAVQKLAKAEGYDEDFELYERVERLAPQVIGKKRKIYKGVASNVDFYSLSLIHI
;
A
#
# COMPACT_ATOMS: atom_id res chain seq x y z
N GLU A 1 12.89 -17.79 -5.34
CA GLU A 1 14.15 -17.66 -4.59
C GLU A 1 13.90 -16.71 -3.42
N MET A 2 14.00 -17.20 -2.19
CA MET A 2 14.06 -16.33 -1.01
C MET A 2 15.45 -15.68 -1.03
N CYS A 3 15.51 -14.36 -1.32
CA CYS A 3 16.73 -13.60 -1.09
C CYS A 3 16.95 -13.51 0.43
N ILE A 4 17.78 -14.39 0.98
CA ILE A 4 18.30 -14.24 2.33
C ILE A 4 19.39 -13.16 2.22
N ARG A 5 19.12 -11.95 2.69
CA ARG A 5 20.17 -10.95 2.87
C ARG A 5 21.02 -11.38 4.07
N ASP A 6 22.27 -11.64 3.80
CA ASP A 6 23.25 -12.00 4.84
C ASP A 6 23.67 -10.80 5.71
N SER A 7 23.27 -9.58 5.32
CA SER A 7 23.57 -8.36 6.07
C SER A 7 22.45 -7.32 5.89
N TYR A 8 22.30 -6.46 6.87
CA TYR A 8 21.36 -5.35 6.86
C TYR A 8 21.96 -4.13 7.58
N THR A 9 21.54 -2.96 7.20
CA THR A 9 21.93 -1.71 7.86
C THR A 9 21.06 -1.44 9.10
N PRO A 10 21.55 -0.66 10.07
CA PRO A 10 20.73 -0.21 11.19
C PRO A 10 19.46 0.54 10.77
N LEU A 11 19.49 1.24 9.62
CA LEU A 11 18.33 1.93 9.08
C LEU A 11 17.28 0.94 8.56
N GLU A 12 17.67 -0.05 7.78
CA GLU A 12 16.76 -1.10 7.29
C GLU A 12 16.09 -1.85 8.45
N ALA A 13 16.86 -2.25 9.46
CA ALA A 13 16.32 -2.90 10.65
C ALA A 13 15.30 -2.03 11.38
N LYS A 14 15.59 -0.74 11.55
CA LYS A 14 14.66 0.22 12.20
C LYS A 14 13.40 0.43 11.39
N VAL A 15 13.51 0.49 10.07
CA VAL A 15 12.37 0.69 9.19
C VAL A 15 11.47 -0.55 9.18
N LEU A 16 12.04 -1.75 9.15
CA LEU A 16 11.30 -3.00 9.25
C LEU A 16 10.58 -3.12 10.60
N ASP A 17 11.27 -2.84 11.70
CA ASP A 17 10.69 -2.86 13.05
C ASP A 17 9.48 -1.88 13.14
N MET A 18 9.64 -0.68 12.63
CA MET A 18 8.55 0.31 12.56
C MET A 18 7.38 -0.19 11.71
N ALA A 19 7.64 -0.81 10.56
CA ALA A 19 6.60 -1.36 9.71
C ALA A 19 5.83 -2.48 10.43
N LEU A 20 6.54 -3.38 11.12
CA LEU A 20 5.92 -4.44 11.93
C LEU A 20 5.04 -3.86 13.04
N ILE A 21 5.53 -2.87 13.79
CA ILE A 21 4.75 -2.20 14.84
C ILE A 21 3.47 -1.58 14.29
N LEU A 22 3.55 -0.87 13.16
CA LEU A 22 2.38 -0.22 12.54
C LEU A 22 1.35 -1.20 11.99
N HIS A 23 1.74 -2.45 11.71
CA HIS A 23 0.85 -3.51 11.24
C HIS A 23 0.35 -4.44 12.36
N MET A 24 0.90 -4.36 13.57
CA MET A 24 0.50 -5.21 14.70
C MET A 24 -0.93 -4.96 15.17
N GLU A 25 -1.43 -3.75 15.01
CA GLU A 25 -2.72 -3.33 15.54
C GLU A 25 -3.52 -2.59 14.47
N HIS A 26 -4.74 -3.02 14.24
CA HIS A 26 -5.66 -2.42 13.26
C HIS A 26 -7.05 -2.20 13.86
N GLY A 27 -7.22 -2.32 15.16
CA GLY A 27 -8.49 -2.09 15.86
C GLY A 27 -9.58 -3.05 15.47
N GLY A 28 -9.57 -4.27 15.44
CA GLY A 28 -10.66 -5.25 15.29
C GLY A 28 -11.50 -5.19 14.01
N GLY A 29 -11.31 -4.18 13.17
CA GLY A 29 -12.17 -3.90 12.00
C GLY A 29 -11.78 -4.58 10.70
N ASN A 30 -10.67 -5.31 10.64
CA ASN A 30 -10.27 -6.01 9.44
C ASN A 30 -10.77 -7.46 9.38
N ASN A 31 -10.81 -8.03 8.17
CA ASN A 31 -11.39 -9.35 7.95
C ASN A 31 -10.62 -10.49 8.63
N SER A 32 -9.30 -10.42 8.73
CA SER A 32 -8.49 -11.43 9.41
C SER A 32 -8.67 -11.38 10.92
N THR A 33 -8.76 -10.20 11.52
CA THR A 33 -9.09 -10.04 12.95
C THR A 33 -10.48 -10.58 13.24
N PHE A 34 -11.48 -10.23 12.42
CA PHE A 34 -12.83 -10.78 12.55
C PHE A 34 -12.84 -12.31 12.45
N THR A 35 -12.13 -12.89 11.50
CA THR A 35 -11.97 -14.33 11.35
C THR A 35 -11.34 -14.96 12.59
N THR A 36 -10.30 -14.33 13.16
CA THR A 36 -9.66 -14.76 14.39
C THR A 36 -10.68 -14.83 15.54
N HIS A 37 -11.46 -13.78 15.74
CA HIS A 37 -12.50 -13.74 16.78
C HIS A 37 -13.55 -14.83 16.60
N VAL A 38 -14.06 -15.00 15.38
CA VAL A 38 -15.07 -16.02 15.06
C VAL A 38 -14.55 -17.41 15.35
N VAL A 39 -13.36 -17.74 14.84
CA VAL A 39 -12.79 -19.08 14.98
C VAL A 39 -12.41 -19.38 16.44
N THR A 40 -11.83 -18.41 17.15
CA THR A 40 -11.47 -18.55 18.57
C THR A 40 -12.70 -18.73 19.46
N SER A 41 -13.82 -18.09 19.12
CA SER A 41 -15.06 -18.21 19.91
C SER A 41 -15.64 -19.62 19.95
N SER A 42 -15.25 -20.49 19.03
CA SER A 42 -15.63 -21.91 19.02
C SER A 42 -14.81 -22.79 19.99
N GLY A 43 -13.80 -22.20 20.66
CA GLY A 43 -12.91 -22.94 21.56
C GLY A 43 -11.83 -23.76 20.86
N THR A 44 -11.51 -23.45 19.60
CA THR A 44 -10.43 -24.12 18.86
C THR A 44 -9.04 -23.76 19.39
N ASP A 45 -8.03 -24.49 18.94
CA ASP A 45 -6.65 -24.23 19.30
C ASP A 45 -6.06 -22.98 18.57
N THR A 46 -4.98 -22.45 19.12
CA THR A 46 -4.32 -21.25 18.61
C THR A 46 -3.82 -21.41 17.16
N TYR A 47 -3.29 -22.57 16.80
CA TYR A 47 -2.76 -22.81 15.44
C TYR A 47 -3.87 -22.75 14.39
N SER A 48 -5.01 -23.37 14.67
CA SER A 48 -6.20 -23.34 13.82
C SER A 48 -6.74 -21.92 13.65
N ALA A 49 -6.81 -21.14 14.74
CA ALA A 49 -7.27 -19.76 14.73
C ALA A 49 -6.34 -18.86 13.86
N ILE A 50 -5.03 -18.98 14.04
CA ILE A 50 -4.04 -18.22 13.26
C ILE A 50 -4.03 -18.68 11.79
N ALA A 51 -4.11 -19.97 11.52
CA ALA A 51 -4.20 -20.49 10.14
C ALA A 51 -5.43 -19.93 9.39
N ALA A 52 -6.58 -19.86 10.06
CA ALA A 52 -7.79 -19.27 9.49
C ALA A 52 -7.62 -17.77 9.23
N ALA A 53 -6.99 -17.03 10.13
CA ALA A 53 -6.69 -15.60 9.98
C ALA A 53 -5.74 -15.36 8.78
N LEU A 54 -4.69 -16.16 8.64
CA LEU A 54 -3.76 -16.10 7.50
C LEU A 54 -4.45 -16.45 6.17
N ALA A 55 -5.34 -17.44 6.16
CA ALA A 55 -6.15 -17.77 4.99
C ALA A 55 -7.04 -16.60 4.56
N SER A 56 -7.63 -15.88 5.52
CA SER A 56 -8.38 -14.65 5.26
C SER A 56 -7.48 -13.55 4.72
N LEU A 57 -6.31 -13.33 5.32
CA LEU A 57 -5.35 -12.32 4.92
C LEU A 57 -4.81 -12.56 3.49
N LYS A 58 -4.65 -13.81 3.07
CA LYS A 58 -4.19 -14.19 1.74
C LYS A 58 -5.14 -13.73 0.61
N GLY A 59 -6.39 -13.41 0.93
CA GLY A 59 -7.40 -13.02 -0.06
C GLY A 59 -7.02 -11.75 -0.83
N PRO A 60 -7.29 -11.67 -2.15
CA PRO A 60 -6.89 -10.54 -3.00
C PRO A 60 -7.59 -9.22 -2.65
N LYS A 61 -8.67 -9.27 -1.88
CA LYS A 61 -9.40 -8.10 -1.37
C LYS A 61 -8.94 -7.66 0.03
N HIS A 62 -7.93 -8.31 0.60
CA HIS A 62 -7.39 -8.02 1.92
C HIS A 62 -5.88 -7.81 1.83
N GLY A 63 -5.04 -8.73 2.28
CA GLY A 63 -3.57 -8.56 2.19
C GLY A 63 -3.02 -8.45 0.78
N GLY A 64 -3.74 -8.96 -0.22
CA GLY A 64 -3.36 -8.84 -1.63
C GLY A 64 -3.40 -7.40 -2.19
N ALA A 65 -4.01 -6.45 -1.49
CA ALA A 65 -4.04 -5.04 -1.91
C ALA A 65 -2.63 -4.43 -1.94
N ASN A 66 -1.80 -4.78 -0.97
CA ASN A 66 -0.42 -4.33 -0.88
C ASN A 66 0.40 -4.72 -2.13
N VAL A 67 0.35 -5.99 -2.54
CA VAL A 67 1.02 -6.50 -3.75
C VAL A 67 0.51 -5.79 -5.01
N LYS A 68 -0.76 -5.40 -5.04
CA LYS A 68 -1.35 -4.65 -6.16
C LYS A 68 -0.79 -3.23 -6.27
N VAL A 69 -0.46 -2.59 -5.17
CA VAL A 69 0.23 -1.28 -5.20
C VAL A 69 1.56 -1.41 -5.94
N PHE A 70 2.36 -2.41 -5.60
CA PHE A 70 3.64 -2.66 -6.27
C PHE A 70 3.49 -2.85 -7.78
N TYR A 71 2.65 -3.78 -8.21
CA TYR A 71 2.45 -4.03 -9.64
C TYR A 71 1.88 -2.82 -10.38
N MET A 72 1.06 -2.01 -9.71
CA MET A 72 0.55 -0.76 -10.28
C MET A 72 1.70 0.23 -10.52
N PHE A 73 2.62 0.40 -9.58
CA PHE A 73 3.78 1.27 -9.77
C PHE A 73 4.74 0.75 -10.82
N GLU A 74 4.98 -0.56 -10.90
CA GLU A 74 5.76 -1.16 -11.97
C GLU A 74 5.11 -0.93 -13.36
N ASP A 75 3.80 -0.96 -13.42
CA ASP A 75 3.06 -0.68 -14.65
C ASP A 75 3.12 0.82 -15.00
N ILE A 76 2.97 1.71 -14.03
CA ILE A 76 3.16 3.16 -14.18
C ILE A 76 4.55 3.46 -14.73
N LYS A 77 5.61 2.95 -14.11
CA LYS A 77 7.01 3.15 -14.52
C LYS A 77 7.28 2.72 -15.97
N LYS A 78 6.63 1.67 -16.44
CA LYS A 78 6.79 1.15 -17.81
C LYS A 78 6.10 2.01 -18.87
N HIS A 79 5.03 2.69 -18.52
CA HIS A 79 4.19 3.38 -19.49
C HIS A 79 4.34 4.90 -19.49
N ILE A 80 4.80 5.49 -18.40
CA ILE A 80 5.07 6.92 -18.28
C ILE A 80 6.53 7.18 -18.70
N LYS A 81 6.73 8.14 -19.59
CA LYS A 81 8.06 8.48 -20.10
C LYS A 81 8.78 9.47 -19.20
N ASP A 82 8.06 10.46 -18.71
CA ASP A 82 8.59 11.48 -17.80
C ASP A 82 7.89 11.39 -16.45
N TRP A 83 8.58 10.84 -15.46
CA TRP A 83 8.07 10.70 -14.10
C TRP A 83 7.92 12.04 -13.36
N LYS A 84 8.37 13.15 -13.98
CA LYS A 84 8.24 14.51 -13.44
C LYS A 84 7.08 15.27 -14.06
N ASP A 85 6.47 14.73 -15.11
CA ASP A 85 5.29 15.31 -15.75
C ASP A 85 4.00 14.90 -15.04
N ASP A 86 3.43 15.85 -14.31
CA ASP A 86 2.18 15.65 -13.56
C ASP A 86 0.98 15.37 -14.48
N GLU A 87 0.97 15.91 -15.69
CA GLU A 87 -0.14 15.71 -16.65
C GLU A 87 -0.07 14.27 -17.21
N GLU A 88 1.10 13.80 -17.60
CA GLU A 88 1.28 12.42 -18.07
C GLU A 88 0.89 11.39 -16.98
N ILE A 89 1.28 11.65 -15.72
CA ILE A 89 0.91 10.81 -14.58
C ILE A 89 -0.61 10.82 -14.37
N ALA A 90 -1.24 11.99 -14.36
CA ALA A 90 -2.68 12.12 -14.15
C ALA A 90 -3.48 11.42 -15.24
N ASP A 91 -3.10 11.58 -16.50
CA ASP A 91 -3.71 10.91 -17.65
C ASP A 91 -3.61 9.38 -17.53
N TYR A 92 -2.46 8.88 -17.06
CA TYR A 92 -2.29 7.45 -16.85
C TYR A 92 -3.16 6.92 -15.71
N LEU A 93 -3.27 7.66 -14.61
CA LEU A 93 -4.17 7.34 -13.50
C LEU A 93 -5.65 7.35 -13.94
N GLU A 94 -6.03 8.27 -14.85
CA GLU A 94 -7.38 8.27 -15.46
C GLU A 94 -7.62 6.97 -16.26
N LYS A 95 -6.67 6.53 -17.08
CA LYS A 95 -6.77 5.27 -17.83
C LYS A 95 -6.91 4.04 -16.92
N ILE A 96 -6.22 4.02 -15.76
CA ILE A 96 -6.42 2.98 -14.73
C ILE A 96 -7.88 2.98 -14.26
N LEU A 97 -8.44 4.15 -13.89
CA LEU A 97 -9.82 4.26 -13.42
C LEU A 97 -10.86 3.89 -14.49
N GLU A 98 -10.55 4.15 -15.75
CA GLU A 98 -11.38 3.80 -16.91
C GLU A 98 -11.24 2.33 -17.35
N LYS A 99 -10.45 1.54 -16.62
CA LYS A 99 -10.21 0.11 -16.90
C LYS A 99 -9.51 -0.15 -18.25
N GLN A 100 -8.74 0.80 -18.74
CA GLN A 100 -8.06 0.72 -20.02
C GLN A 100 -6.67 0.10 -19.89
N THR A 101 -6.06 0.17 -18.73
CA THR A 101 -4.69 -0.30 -18.47
C THR A 101 -4.57 -1.01 -17.13
N PHE A 102 -3.36 -1.48 -16.81
CA PHE A 102 -3.03 -2.28 -15.65
C PHE A 102 -3.91 -3.54 -15.56
N ASP A 103 -4.56 -3.79 -14.43
CA ASP A 103 -5.40 -4.98 -14.20
C ASP A 103 -6.87 -4.79 -14.59
N ARG A 104 -7.22 -3.65 -15.18
CA ARG A 104 -8.58 -3.29 -15.64
C ARG A 104 -9.67 -3.34 -14.57
N MET A 105 -9.30 -3.30 -13.29
CA MET A 105 -10.27 -3.25 -12.20
C MET A 105 -10.79 -1.83 -11.95
N GLY A 106 -10.12 -0.82 -12.48
CA GLY A 106 -10.50 0.57 -12.31
C GLY A 106 -10.22 1.09 -10.90
N LEU A 107 -9.15 0.63 -10.26
CA LEU A 107 -8.75 1.00 -8.91
C LEU A 107 -7.31 1.53 -8.92
N ILE A 108 -7.11 2.67 -8.26
CA ILE A 108 -5.79 3.13 -7.87
C ILE A 108 -5.55 2.54 -6.47
N TYR A 109 -4.72 1.51 -6.40
CA TYR A 109 -4.46 0.78 -5.17
C TYR A 109 -3.66 1.62 -4.18
N GLY A 110 -3.85 1.39 -2.89
CA GLY A 110 -3.24 2.18 -1.82
C GLY A 110 -3.96 3.51 -1.56
N MET A 111 -5.05 3.81 -2.27
CA MET A 111 -5.84 5.02 -2.11
C MET A 111 -7.21 4.72 -1.49
N GLY A 112 -7.58 5.53 -0.49
CA GLY A 112 -8.85 5.41 0.24
C GLY A 112 -8.78 4.43 1.42
N HIS A 113 -9.58 4.69 2.43
CA HIS A 113 -9.72 3.85 3.62
C HIS A 113 -11.15 3.94 4.16
N ALA A 114 -11.63 2.86 4.77
CA ALA A 114 -12.99 2.82 5.33
C ALA A 114 -13.17 3.79 6.51
N VAL A 115 -12.11 4.01 7.30
CA VAL A 115 -12.11 4.85 8.51
C VAL A 115 -11.40 6.19 8.25
N TYR A 116 -10.21 6.15 7.67
CA TYR A 116 -9.38 7.33 7.45
C TYR A 116 -9.72 8.00 6.13
N THR A 117 -10.42 9.14 6.19
CA THR A 117 -10.83 9.91 5.00
C THR A 117 -9.91 11.11 4.71
N ILE A 118 -9.24 11.63 5.72
CA ILE A 118 -8.34 12.79 5.60
C ILE A 118 -6.89 12.35 5.50
N SER A 119 -6.45 11.50 6.43
CA SER A 119 -5.10 10.91 6.41
C SER A 119 -5.06 9.65 7.26
N ASP A 120 -4.20 8.70 6.88
CA ASP A 120 -3.89 7.52 7.69
C ASP A 120 -2.60 7.82 8.49
N PRO A 121 -2.64 7.90 9.83
CA PRO A 121 -1.47 8.22 10.63
C PRO A 121 -0.32 7.23 10.46
N ARG A 122 -0.64 5.97 10.15
CA ARG A 122 0.35 4.92 9.89
C ARG A 122 1.11 5.20 8.59
N GLN A 123 0.39 5.62 7.56
CA GLN A 123 0.94 5.99 6.25
C GLN A 123 1.91 7.18 6.39
N ILE A 124 1.58 8.19 7.18
CA ILE A 124 2.46 9.35 7.41
C ILE A 124 3.79 8.92 8.02
N ILE A 125 3.75 8.02 9.01
CA ILE A 125 4.95 7.50 9.67
C ILE A 125 5.79 6.67 8.69
N LEU A 126 5.16 5.77 7.93
CA LEU A 126 5.83 4.95 6.92
C LEU A 126 6.44 5.80 5.82
N LYS A 127 5.72 6.80 5.31
CA LYS A 127 6.24 7.74 4.30
C LYS A 127 7.57 8.35 4.73
N GLY A 128 7.67 8.84 5.97
CA GLY A 128 8.91 9.41 6.52
C GLY A 128 10.05 8.39 6.66
N ALA A 129 9.73 7.12 6.89
CA ALA A 129 10.70 6.04 6.95
C ALA A 129 11.20 5.65 5.55
N VAL A 130 10.27 5.50 4.59
CA VAL A 130 10.57 5.21 3.17
C VAL A 130 11.45 6.29 2.57
N GLN A 131 11.16 7.57 2.82
CA GLN A 131 11.96 8.68 2.32
C GLN A 131 13.42 8.60 2.77
N LYS A 132 13.66 8.27 4.04
CA LYS A 132 15.02 8.12 4.57
C LYS A 132 15.74 6.92 3.95
N LEU A 133 15.03 5.81 3.77
CA LEU A 133 15.59 4.61 3.17
C LEU A 133 15.88 4.84 1.69
N ALA A 134 14.94 5.40 0.92
CA ALA A 134 15.12 5.71 -0.49
C ALA A 134 16.35 6.59 -0.71
N LYS A 135 16.53 7.62 0.11
CA LYS A 135 17.71 8.48 0.04
C LYS A 135 19.01 7.74 0.36
N ALA A 136 18.99 6.82 1.31
CA ALA A 136 20.18 6.04 1.69
C ALA A 136 20.59 5.03 0.61
N GLU A 137 19.62 4.47 -0.10
CA GLU A 137 19.81 3.44 -1.13
C GLU A 137 19.84 4.00 -2.56
N GLY A 138 19.64 5.32 -2.76
CA GLY A 138 19.70 5.98 -4.07
C GLY A 138 18.43 5.81 -4.92
N TYR A 139 17.26 5.62 -4.30
CA TYR A 139 15.94 5.51 -4.93
C TYR A 139 15.11 6.80 -4.81
N ASP A 140 15.75 7.97 -4.79
CA ASP A 140 15.07 9.25 -4.66
C ASP A 140 14.03 9.51 -5.77
N GLU A 141 14.34 9.13 -7.02
CA GLU A 141 13.43 9.33 -8.15
C GLU A 141 12.17 8.46 -8.03
N ASP A 142 12.30 7.22 -7.55
CA ASP A 142 11.17 6.35 -7.25
C ASP A 142 10.28 6.97 -6.18
N PHE A 143 10.89 7.47 -5.10
CA PHE A 143 10.15 8.11 -4.03
C PHE A 143 9.41 9.37 -4.51
N GLU A 144 10.03 10.20 -5.33
CA GLU A 144 9.38 11.37 -5.95
C GLU A 144 8.16 10.96 -6.79
N LEU A 145 8.25 9.88 -7.56
CA LEU A 145 7.11 9.34 -8.31
C LEU A 145 5.96 8.93 -7.37
N TYR A 146 6.26 8.23 -6.27
CA TYR A 146 5.25 7.88 -5.26
C TYR A 146 4.57 9.13 -4.69
N GLU A 147 5.31 10.17 -4.33
CA GLU A 147 4.75 11.43 -3.83
C GLU A 147 3.85 12.13 -4.85
N ARG A 148 4.22 12.12 -6.13
CA ARG A 148 3.40 12.69 -7.21
C ARG A 148 2.09 11.93 -7.37
N VAL A 149 2.15 10.61 -7.42
CA VAL A 149 0.95 9.76 -7.50
C VAL A 149 0.06 9.96 -6.26
N GLU A 150 0.62 10.01 -5.06
CA GLU A 150 -0.12 10.30 -3.83
C GLU A 150 -0.89 11.63 -3.90
N ARG A 151 -0.25 12.66 -4.44
CA ARG A 151 -0.83 14.01 -4.59
C ARG A 151 -1.90 14.09 -5.68
N LEU A 152 -1.69 13.42 -6.80
CA LEU A 152 -2.56 13.49 -7.99
C LEU A 152 -3.76 12.55 -7.90
N ALA A 153 -3.58 11.35 -7.36
CA ALA A 153 -4.62 10.33 -7.32
C ALA A 153 -5.94 10.79 -6.66
N PRO A 154 -5.94 11.52 -5.52
CA PRO A 154 -7.18 12.03 -4.94
C PRO A 154 -7.96 12.94 -5.88
N GLN A 155 -7.26 13.78 -6.65
CA GLN A 155 -7.86 14.73 -7.59
C GLN A 155 -8.48 13.98 -8.77
N VAL A 156 -7.77 13.03 -9.33
CA VAL A 156 -8.24 12.19 -10.45
C VAL A 156 -9.43 11.33 -10.02
N ILE A 157 -9.38 10.70 -8.84
CA ILE A 157 -10.49 9.92 -8.29
C ILE A 157 -11.70 10.80 -8.02
N GLY A 158 -11.50 11.97 -7.41
CA GLY A 158 -12.57 12.93 -7.11
C GLY A 158 -13.30 13.37 -8.37
N LYS A 159 -12.55 13.77 -9.40
CA LYS A 159 -13.09 14.22 -10.69
C LYS A 159 -13.89 13.10 -11.40
N LYS A 160 -13.34 11.88 -11.47
CA LYS A 160 -13.97 10.77 -12.21
C LYS A 160 -15.14 10.12 -11.46
N ARG A 161 -15.04 9.95 -10.16
CA ARG A 161 -16.06 9.25 -9.35
C ARG A 161 -17.02 10.17 -8.61
N LYS A 162 -16.89 11.49 -8.75
CA LYS A 162 -17.67 12.49 -8.02
C LYS A 162 -17.64 12.24 -6.49
N ILE A 163 -16.52 11.76 -5.98
CA ILE A 163 -16.30 11.54 -4.55
C ILE A 163 -15.69 12.81 -3.99
N TYR A 164 -16.47 13.54 -3.23
CA TYR A 164 -16.06 14.80 -2.58
C TYR A 164 -15.57 14.60 -1.14
N LYS A 165 -15.64 13.38 -0.62
CA LYS A 165 -14.98 13.00 0.64
C LYS A 165 -13.51 12.77 0.34
N GLY A 166 -12.63 13.21 1.23
CA GLY A 166 -11.19 13.04 1.05
C GLY A 166 -10.82 11.57 0.76
N VAL A 167 -9.99 11.38 -0.25
CA VAL A 167 -9.40 10.08 -0.58
C VAL A 167 -7.93 10.19 -0.21
N ALA A 168 -7.58 9.71 0.98
CA ALA A 168 -6.19 9.70 1.45
C ALA A 168 -5.49 8.40 1.03
N SER A 169 -4.16 8.46 0.88
CA SER A 169 -3.34 7.26 0.82
C SER A 169 -3.43 6.49 2.14
N ASN A 170 -3.50 5.16 2.04
CA ASN A 170 -3.56 4.28 3.19
C ASN A 170 -2.18 3.63 3.46
N VAL A 171 -2.12 2.78 4.48
CA VAL A 171 -0.88 2.13 4.90
C VAL A 171 -0.23 1.29 3.79
N ASP A 172 -1.02 0.69 2.89
CA ASP A 172 -0.50 -0.15 1.81
C ASP A 172 0.30 0.63 0.76
N PHE A 173 0.05 1.95 0.64
CA PHE A 173 0.68 2.78 -0.37
C PHE A 173 2.21 2.85 -0.22
N TYR A 174 2.71 2.95 1.00
CA TYR A 174 4.15 3.03 1.28
C TYR A 174 4.73 1.75 1.88
N SER A 175 3.92 0.84 2.43
CA SER A 175 4.45 -0.36 3.09
C SER A 175 5.17 -1.31 2.14
N LEU A 176 4.74 -1.38 0.88
CA LEU A 176 5.41 -2.22 -0.11
C LEU A 176 6.67 -1.58 -0.69
N SER A 177 6.73 -0.25 -0.77
CA SER A 177 7.95 0.46 -1.18
C SER A 177 9.14 0.11 -0.29
N LEU A 178 8.89 -0.18 1.00
CA LEU A 178 9.91 -0.62 1.95
C LEU A 178 10.56 -1.97 1.60
N ILE A 179 9.84 -2.86 0.93
CA ILE A 179 10.31 -4.20 0.60
C ILE A 179 11.16 -4.21 -0.66
N HIS A 180 10.99 -3.19 -1.51
CA HIS A 180 11.64 -3.09 -2.83
C HIS A 180 12.74 -2.03 -2.90
N ILE A 181 12.87 -1.20 -1.89
CA ILE A 181 14.02 -0.34 -1.65
C ILE A 181 15.02 -1.11 -0.77
#